data_974ac8b769aa968d01c5bd89ff78891a
#
_entry.id   974ac8b769aa968d01c5bd89ff78891a
#
_cell.length_a   1.000
_cell.length_b   1.000
_cell.length_c   1.000
_cell.angle_alpha   90.00
_cell.angle_beta   90.00
_cell.angle_gamma   90.00
#
_symmetry.space_group_name_H-M   'P 1'
#
loop_
_entity.id
_entity.type
_entity.pdbx_description
1 polymer ?
#
loop_
_entity_poly.entity_id
_entity_poly.type
_entity_poly.pdbx_seq_one_letter_code
_entity_poly.pdbx_strand_id
1 'polypeptide(L)'
;MISNYVRNTLFNFLSFFLIAFSLYIFIALVSYDSSDPAFFNKTSSLNINNLGGPLGANVSDFLFTIFGQASFLILLIGIVWALQTIFFKDQYNSRIKIIIRFVSSFILLISFCSILEYYFANNSGGYLGKIVFINLSNALGFIGSLVFLVIFLIPASSLSFNFSWLKTVEIFGSILISFFFKTKSFLLS
;
A
#
# COMPACT_ATOMS: atom_id res chain seq x y z
N MET A 1 1.18 -35.08 2.48
CA MET A 1 0.28 -34.29 1.64
C MET A 1 -0.72 -33.61 2.56
N ILE A 2 -0.71 -32.27 2.74
CA ILE A 2 -1.67 -31.57 3.60
C ILE A 2 -3.03 -31.64 2.92
N SER A 3 -4.08 -32.08 3.65
CA SER A 3 -5.44 -32.17 3.09
C SER A 3 -5.92 -30.78 2.65
N ASN A 4 -6.75 -30.71 1.61
CA ASN A 4 -7.33 -29.46 1.12
C ASN A 4 -8.08 -28.68 2.21
N TYR A 5 -8.68 -29.41 3.15
CA TYR A 5 -9.36 -28.85 4.32
C TYR A 5 -8.39 -28.07 5.22
N VAL A 6 -7.29 -28.69 5.63
CA VAL A 6 -6.27 -28.05 6.51
C VAL A 6 -5.68 -26.81 5.82
N ARG A 7 -5.36 -26.93 4.54
CA ARG A 7 -4.85 -25.80 3.76
C ARG A 7 -5.84 -24.63 3.72
N ASN A 8 -7.11 -24.88 3.45
CA ASN A 8 -8.13 -23.84 3.40
C ASN A 8 -8.36 -23.19 4.77
N THR A 9 -8.30 -23.95 5.83
CA THR A 9 -8.41 -23.44 7.21
C THR A 9 -7.21 -22.54 7.54
N LEU A 10 -6.00 -22.94 7.17
CA LEU A 10 -4.81 -22.11 7.34
C LEU A 10 -4.88 -20.78 6.56
N PHE A 11 -5.36 -20.79 5.32
CA PHE A 11 -5.55 -19.58 4.55
C PHE A 11 -6.60 -18.64 5.17
N ASN A 12 -7.71 -19.17 5.67
CA ASN A 12 -8.70 -18.37 6.37
C ASN A 12 -8.11 -17.72 7.62
N PHE A 13 -7.41 -18.52 8.44
CA PHE A 13 -6.76 -18.02 9.65
C PHE A 13 -5.75 -16.91 9.32
N LEU A 14 -4.90 -17.12 8.32
CA LEU A 14 -3.93 -16.11 7.86
C LEU A 14 -4.62 -14.83 7.39
N SER A 15 -5.73 -14.95 6.67
CA SER A 15 -6.49 -13.79 6.19
C SER A 15 -7.09 -12.99 7.33
N PHE A 16 -7.69 -13.65 8.35
CA PHE A 16 -8.19 -12.99 9.55
C PHE A 16 -7.06 -12.28 10.31
N PHE A 17 -5.92 -12.94 10.43
CA PHE A 17 -4.75 -12.35 11.07
C PHE A 17 -4.28 -11.10 10.32
N LEU A 18 -4.20 -11.15 8.99
CA LEU A 18 -3.82 -10.00 8.16
C LEU A 18 -4.79 -8.83 8.30
N ILE A 19 -6.10 -9.09 8.37
CA ILE A 19 -7.11 -8.04 8.58
C ILE A 19 -6.92 -7.40 9.96
N ALA A 20 -6.85 -8.23 11.01
CA ALA A 20 -6.68 -7.74 12.38
C ALA A 20 -5.37 -6.94 12.53
N PHE A 21 -4.27 -7.44 11.94
CA PHE A 21 -2.99 -6.76 11.95
C PHE A 21 -3.03 -5.44 11.18
N SER A 22 -3.68 -5.40 10.02
CA SER A 22 -3.88 -4.17 9.24
C SER A 22 -4.70 -3.15 10.02
N LEU A 23 -5.77 -3.56 10.68
CA LEU A 23 -6.57 -2.67 11.54
C LEU A 23 -5.75 -2.13 12.72
N TYR A 24 -4.93 -2.95 13.35
CA TYR A 24 -4.04 -2.50 14.41
C TYR A 24 -3.05 -1.44 13.92
N ILE A 25 -2.39 -1.70 12.77
CA ILE A 25 -1.48 -0.71 12.15
C ILE A 25 -2.25 0.57 11.81
N PHE A 26 -3.48 0.47 11.30
CA PHE A 26 -4.32 1.64 11.01
C PHE A 26 -4.52 2.50 12.25
N ILE A 27 -4.93 1.91 13.36
CA ILE A 27 -5.13 2.62 14.64
C ILE A 27 -3.82 3.27 15.07
N ALA A 28 -2.70 2.55 14.99
CA ALA A 28 -1.39 3.06 15.36
C ALA A 28 -0.95 4.25 14.50
N LEU A 29 -1.17 4.20 13.17
CA LEU A 29 -0.79 5.28 12.26
C LEU A 29 -1.70 6.53 12.41
N VAL A 30 -3.01 6.34 12.57
CA VAL A 30 -3.96 7.46 12.72
C VAL A 30 -3.76 8.18 14.05
N SER A 31 -3.36 7.45 15.08
CA SER A 31 -3.07 8.03 16.41
C SER A 31 -1.58 8.32 16.64
N TYR A 32 -0.78 8.42 15.60
CA TYR A 32 0.63 8.76 15.71
C TYR A 32 0.83 10.14 16.31
N ASP A 33 1.67 10.21 17.32
CA ASP A 33 2.08 11.46 17.95
C ASP A 33 3.62 11.48 18.05
N SER A 34 4.23 12.53 17.50
CA SER A 34 5.69 12.71 17.54
C SER A 34 6.25 12.98 18.93
N SER A 35 5.37 13.27 19.92
CA SER A 35 5.75 13.44 21.32
C SER A 35 5.86 12.12 22.08
N ASP A 36 5.34 11.01 21.54
CA ASP A 36 5.42 9.71 22.17
C ASP A 36 6.87 9.16 22.16
N PRO A 37 7.32 8.56 23.26
CA PRO A 37 8.61 7.85 23.27
C PRO A 37 8.53 6.62 22.38
N ALA A 38 9.35 6.61 21.33
CA ALA A 38 9.35 5.57 20.32
C ALA A 38 10.78 5.27 19.83
N PHE A 39 10.89 4.34 18.87
CA PHE A 39 12.17 3.81 18.41
C PHE A 39 13.12 4.90 17.88
N PHE A 40 12.61 5.81 17.05
CA PHE A 40 13.38 6.94 16.52
C PHE A 40 13.16 8.24 17.31
N ASN A 41 12.05 8.36 18.04
CA ASN A 41 11.75 9.50 18.91
C ASN A 41 12.07 9.22 20.38
N LYS A 42 13.22 9.72 20.85
CA LYS A 42 13.62 9.62 22.26
C LYS A 42 13.14 10.84 23.02
N THR A 43 11.85 10.88 23.34
CA THR A 43 11.27 11.95 24.18
C THR A 43 11.27 11.53 25.64
N SER A 44 11.31 12.50 26.54
CA SER A 44 11.22 12.29 27.99
C SER A 44 9.78 12.20 28.51
N SER A 45 8.78 12.19 27.63
CA SER A 45 7.38 12.06 28.01
C SER A 45 7.12 10.67 28.60
N LEU A 46 6.46 10.62 29.77
CA LEU A 46 6.05 9.39 30.43
C LEU A 46 4.71 8.87 29.89
N ASN A 47 3.94 9.73 29.26
CA ASN A 47 2.62 9.41 28.73
C ASN A 47 2.70 9.06 27.26
N ILE A 48 1.97 8.04 26.85
CA ILE A 48 1.83 7.60 25.45
C ILE A 48 0.42 7.93 24.99
N ASN A 49 0.33 8.75 23.95
CA ASN A 49 -0.93 9.22 23.35
C ASN A 49 -1.45 8.26 22.27
N ASN A 50 -0.55 7.42 21.70
CA ASN A 50 -0.92 6.48 20.65
C ASN A 50 -1.95 5.46 21.15
N LEU A 51 -3.08 5.33 20.44
CA LEU A 51 -4.17 4.39 20.78
C LEU A 51 -3.75 2.92 20.73
N GLY A 52 -2.70 2.58 19.96
CA GLY A 52 -2.09 1.26 19.95
C GLY A 52 -1.12 1.01 21.13
N GLY A 53 -1.03 1.96 22.09
CA GLY A 53 -0.13 1.90 23.23
C GLY A 53 1.36 1.96 22.83
N PRO A 54 2.29 1.50 23.70
CA PRO A 54 3.72 1.55 23.42
C PRO A 54 4.14 0.84 22.14
N LEU A 55 3.50 -0.28 21.82
CA LEU A 55 3.76 -1.00 20.57
C LEU A 55 3.27 -0.22 19.36
N GLY A 56 2.09 0.41 19.46
CA GLY A 56 1.54 1.27 18.40
C GLY A 56 2.43 2.48 18.13
N ALA A 57 2.92 3.16 19.18
CA ALA A 57 3.84 4.28 19.07
C ALA A 57 5.13 3.85 18.34
N ASN A 58 5.74 2.73 18.73
CA ASN A 58 6.95 2.22 18.07
C ASN A 58 6.71 1.81 16.62
N VAL A 59 5.60 1.12 16.32
CA VAL A 59 5.26 0.68 14.96
C VAL A 59 4.99 1.88 14.05
N SER A 60 4.20 2.85 14.52
CA SER A 60 3.87 4.04 13.71
C SER A 60 5.10 4.92 13.50
N ASP A 61 5.95 5.12 14.50
CA ASP A 61 7.20 5.86 14.39
C ASP A 61 8.15 5.22 13.37
N PHE A 62 8.32 3.89 13.44
CA PHE A 62 9.12 3.13 12.48
C PHE A 62 8.57 3.27 11.05
N LEU A 63 7.27 3.09 10.87
CA LEU A 63 6.64 3.15 9.56
C LEU A 63 6.70 4.56 8.96
N PHE A 64 6.36 5.60 9.73
CA PHE A 64 6.44 6.98 9.25
C PHE A 64 7.88 7.42 8.98
N THR A 65 8.84 7.02 9.79
CA THR A 65 10.25 7.36 9.55
C THR A 65 10.77 6.73 8.27
N ILE A 66 10.45 5.46 8.00
CA ILE A 66 10.97 4.75 6.82
C ILE A 66 10.17 5.04 5.57
N PHE A 67 8.84 4.98 5.63
CA PHE A 67 7.94 5.03 4.47
C PHE A 67 7.14 6.34 4.36
N GLY A 68 7.21 7.20 5.38
CA GLY A 68 6.42 8.42 5.42
C GLY A 68 4.91 8.13 5.31
N GLN A 69 4.19 8.97 4.56
CA GLN A 69 2.76 8.80 4.33
C GLN A 69 2.41 7.53 3.52
N ALA A 70 3.38 6.96 2.79
CA ALA A 70 3.18 5.69 2.10
C ALA A 70 2.96 4.51 3.07
N SER A 71 3.16 4.68 4.37
CA SER A 71 2.83 3.69 5.40
C SER A 71 1.38 3.22 5.31
N PHE A 72 0.46 4.10 4.94
CA PHE A 72 -0.94 3.74 4.72
C PHE A 72 -1.15 2.76 3.54
N LEU A 73 -0.24 2.71 2.56
CA LEU A 73 -0.30 1.74 1.47
C LEU A 73 -0.07 0.31 1.97
N ILE A 74 0.72 0.13 3.05
CA ILE A 74 0.95 -1.18 3.68
C ILE A 74 -0.38 -1.79 4.18
N LEU A 75 -1.25 -0.95 4.76
CA LEU A 75 -2.58 -1.36 5.19
C LEU A 75 -3.42 -1.83 4.02
N LEU A 76 -3.45 -1.04 2.96
CA LEU A 76 -4.22 -1.35 1.77
C LEU A 76 -3.75 -2.67 1.14
N ILE A 77 -2.45 -2.88 1.05
CA ILE A 77 -1.86 -4.15 0.59
C ILE A 77 -2.32 -5.30 1.48
N GLY A 78 -2.23 -5.16 2.80
CA GLY A 78 -2.63 -6.19 3.76
C GLY A 78 -4.11 -6.57 3.65
N ILE A 79 -4.99 -5.57 3.61
CA ILE A 79 -6.43 -5.78 3.47
C ILE A 79 -6.78 -6.44 2.13
N VAL A 80 -6.25 -5.93 1.01
CA VAL A 80 -6.52 -6.50 -0.31
C VAL A 80 -6.03 -7.94 -0.41
N TRP A 81 -4.86 -8.24 0.14
CA TRP A 81 -4.34 -9.60 0.16
C TRP A 81 -5.20 -10.53 1.00
N ALA A 82 -5.67 -10.09 2.17
CA ALA A 82 -6.57 -10.86 3.01
C ALA A 82 -7.90 -11.17 2.29
N LEU A 83 -8.54 -10.14 1.70
CA LEU A 83 -9.78 -10.31 0.96
C LEU A 83 -9.61 -11.26 -0.23
N GLN A 84 -8.55 -11.10 -1.01
CA GLN A 84 -8.30 -11.98 -2.15
C GLN A 84 -8.03 -13.43 -1.72
N THR A 85 -7.35 -13.65 -0.59
CA THR A 85 -7.13 -15.00 -0.05
C THR A 85 -8.44 -15.65 0.39
N ILE A 86 -9.41 -14.88 0.88
CA ILE A 86 -10.74 -15.37 1.24
C ILE A 86 -11.57 -15.72 -0.01
N PHE A 87 -11.61 -14.79 -0.99
CA PHE A 87 -12.53 -14.91 -2.13
C PHE A 87 -11.97 -15.71 -3.31
N PHE A 88 -10.63 -15.74 -3.49
CA PHE A 88 -9.98 -16.31 -4.68
C PHE A 88 -8.90 -17.35 -4.33
N LYS A 89 -9.24 -18.30 -3.45
CA LYS A 89 -8.32 -19.32 -2.91
C LYS A 89 -7.53 -20.10 -3.96
N ASP A 90 -8.14 -20.41 -5.10
CA ASP A 90 -7.52 -21.23 -6.14
C ASP A 90 -6.37 -20.52 -6.86
N GLN A 91 -6.34 -19.20 -6.85
CA GLN A 91 -5.28 -18.41 -7.47
C GLN A 91 -3.96 -18.46 -6.66
N TYR A 92 -4.02 -18.81 -5.38
CA TYR A 92 -2.87 -18.84 -4.44
C TYR A 92 -2.18 -20.20 -4.34
N ASN A 93 -2.52 -21.13 -5.22
CA ASN A 93 -1.96 -22.49 -5.18
C ASN A 93 -0.50 -22.57 -5.68
N SER A 94 0.02 -21.52 -6.31
CA SER A 94 1.39 -21.48 -6.85
C SER A 94 2.31 -20.62 -5.97
N ARG A 95 3.39 -21.20 -5.47
CA ARG A 95 4.44 -20.49 -4.72
C ARG A 95 5.01 -19.32 -5.49
N ILE A 96 5.17 -19.47 -6.81
CA ILE A 96 5.69 -18.43 -7.71
C ILE A 96 4.78 -17.19 -7.68
N LYS A 97 3.46 -17.36 -7.74
CA LYS A 97 2.52 -16.23 -7.69
C LYS A 97 2.62 -15.45 -6.37
N ILE A 98 2.79 -16.14 -5.25
CA ILE A 98 2.97 -15.51 -3.94
C ILE A 98 4.25 -14.68 -3.92
N ILE A 99 5.37 -15.24 -4.42
CA ILE A 99 6.65 -14.54 -4.48
C ILE A 99 6.56 -13.29 -5.38
N ILE A 100 5.98 -13.42 -6.57
CA ILE A 100 5.79 -12.29 -7.50
C ILE A 100 4.99 -11.18 -6.82
N ARG A 101 3.94 -11.52 -6.10
CA ARG A 101 3.13 -10.56 -5.36
C ARG A 101 3.93 -9.83 -4.28
N PHE A 102 4.71 -10.55 -3.49
CA PHE A 102 5.57 -9.96 -2.46
C PHE A 102 6.56 -8.97 -3.08
N VAL A 103 7.27 -9.40 -4.11
CA VAL A 103 8.25 -8.55 -4.81
C VAL A 103 7.56 -7.34 -5.44
N SER A 104 6.41 -7.52 -6.08
CA SER A 104 5.66 -6.42 -6.69
C SER A 104 5.14 -5.43 -5.65
N SER A 105 4.69 -5.90 -4.48
CA SER A 105 4.24 -5.00 -3.41
C SER A 105 5.39 -4.18 -2.84
N PHE A 106 6.59 -4.76 -2.78
CA PHE A 106 7.77 -4.05 -2.34
C PHE A 106 8.19 -2.96 -3.36
N ILE A 107 8.18 -3.30 -4.65
CA ILE A 107 8.45 -2.33 -5.74
C ILE A 107 7.39 -1.23 -5.74
N LEU A 108 6.12 -1.57 -5.56
CA LEU A 108 5.02 -0.62 -5.46
C LEU A 108 5.23 0.36 -4.31
N LEU A 109 5.60 -0.15 -3.13
CA LEU A 109 5.84 0.67 -1.94
C LEU A 109 7.00 1.65 -2.18
N ILE A 110 8.13 1.15 -2.68
CA ILE A 110 9.31 1.99 -2.99
C ILE A 110 8.97 3.08 -4.00
N SER A 111 8.32 2.72 -5.10
CA SER A 111 7.93 3.68 -6.13
C SER A 111 6.96 4.73 -5.60
N PHE A 112 6.00 4.32 -4.77
CA PHE A 112 5.02 5.22 -4.17
C PHE A 112 5.66 6.17 -3.15
N CYS A 113 6.55 5.68 -2.27
CA CYS A 113 7.34 6.51 -1.36
C CYS A 113 8.11 7.59 -2.13
N SER A 114 8.80 7.19 -3.20
CA SER A 114 9.63 8.09 -4.00
C SER A 114 8.80 9.15 -4.73
N ILE A 115 7.60 8.79 -5.21
CA ILE A 115 6.67 9.73 -5.85
C ILE A 115 6.10 10.71 -4.82
N LEU A 116 5.77 10.26 -3.60
CA LEU A 116 5.33 11.18 -2.54
C LEU A 116 6.41 12.19 -2.18
N GLU A 117 7.68 11.77 -2.10
CA GLU A 117 8.79 12.67 -1.84
C GLU A 117 8.99 13.66 -3.00
N TYR A 118 8.78 13.21 -4.25
CA TYR A 118 8.84 14.06 -5.44
C TYR A 118 7.84 15.22 -5.39
N TYR A 119 6.57 14.95 -4.99
CA TYR A 119 5.52 15.96 -5.04
C TYR A 119 5.40 16.80 -3.78
N PHE A 120 5.58 16.20 -2.61
CA PHE A 120 5.30 16.87 -1.34
C PHE A 120 6.54 17.26 -0.54
N ALA A 121 7.72 16.72 -0.89
CA ALA A 121 8.95 16.94 -0.13
C ALA A 121 8.81 16.69 1.39
N ASN A 122 9.67 17.27 2.22
CA ASN A 122 9.57 17.26 3.68
C ASN A 122 9.41 15.86 4.32
N ASN A 123 10.11 14.86 3.78
CA ASN A 123 10.04 13.46 4.22
C ASN A 123 8.65 12.80 4.05
N SER A 124 7.83 13.29 3.12
CA SER A 124 6.52 12.69 2.84
C SER A 124 6.62 11.24 2.36
N GLY A 125 7.70 10.89 1.66
CA GLY A 125 8.04 9.52 1.27
C GLY A 125 8.89 8.77 2.29
N GLY A 126 9.17 9.36 3.45
CA GLY A 126 10.06 8.83 4.46
C GLY A 126 11.52 8.74 3.99
N TYR A 127 12.34 8.13 4.83
CA TYR A 127 13.76 7.95 4.54
C TYR A 127 14.01 7.16 3.25
N LEU A 128 13.20 6.13 3.00
CA LEU A 128 13.32 5.28 1.81
C LEU A 128 12.96 6.06 0.53
N GLY A 129 11.84 6.78 0.53
CA GLY A 129 11.43 7.60 -0.61
C GLY A 129 12.47 8.66 -0.95
N LYS A 130 13.00 9.33 0.07
CA LYS A 130 14.04 10.35 -0.08
C LYS A 130 15.33 9.80 -0.71
N ILE A 131 15.83 8.67 -0.22
CA ILE A 131 17.06 8.06 -0.76
C ILE A 131 16.85 7.67 -2.22
N VAL A 132 15.76 6.97 -2.53
CA VAL A 132 15.50 6.49 -3.89
C VAL A 132 15.29 7.66 -4.84
N PHE A 133 14.52 8.68 -4.42
CA PHE A 133 14.28 9.87 -5.23
C PHE A 133 15.56 10.64 -5.54
N ILE A 134 16.41 10.91 -4.54
CA ILE A 134 17.67 11.63 -4.72
C ILE A 134 18.60 10.89 -5.68
N ASN A 135 18.78 9.58 -5.49
CA ASN A 135 19.66 8.77 -6.35
C ASN A 135 19.14 8.71 -7.80
N LEU A 136 17.83 8.52 -7.98
CA LEU A 136 17.23 8.52 -9.31
C LEU A 136 17.30 9.89 -9.99
N SER A 137 17.04 10.97 -9.25
CA SER A 137 17.10 12.32 -9.81
C SER A 137 18.51 12.74 -10.20
N ASN A 138 19.52 12.29 -9.46
CA ASN A 138 20.93 12.48 -9.81
C ASN A 138 21.32 11.71 -11.08
N ALA A 139 20.76 10.51 -11.29
CA ALA A 139 21.08 9.65 -12.43
C ALA A 139 20.29 10.02 -13.71
N LEU A 140 19.00 10.31 -13.58
CA LEU A 140 18.05 10.47 -14.70
C LEU A 140 17.48 11.89 -14.84
N GLY A 141 17.86 12.78 -13.94
CA GLY A 141 17.24 14.09 -13.81
C GLY A 141 15.84 14.01 -13.17
N PHE A 142 15.28 15.18 -12.85
CA PHE A 142 14.03 15.30 -12.13
C PHE A 142 12.83 14.64 -12.86
N ILE A 143 12.65 14.95 -14.15
CA ILE A 143 11.56 14.40 -14.97
C ILE A 143 11.80 12.92 -15.30
N GLY A 144 13.04 12.55 -15.61
CA GLY A 144 13.41 11.16 -15.91
C GLY A 144 13.15 10.21 -14.74
N SER A 145 13.42 10.66 -13.51
CA SER A 145 13.12 9.88 -12.30
C SER A 145 11.63 9.63 -12.12
N LEU A 146 10.78 10.64 -12.38
CA LEU A 146 9.33 10.48 -12.30
C LEU A 146 8.82 9.46 -13.32
N VAL A 147 9.25 9.59 -14.58
CA VAL A 147 8.86 8.63 -15.64
C VAL A 147 9.29 7.21 -15.26
N PHE A 148 10.51 7.04 -14.78
CA PHE A 148 11.02 5.76 -14.31
C PHE A 148 10.16 5.16 -13.18
N LEU A 149 9.84 5.95 -12.15
CA LEU A 149 9.02 5.52 -11.02
C LEU A 149 7.61 5.10 -11.46
N VAL A 150 6.99 5.84 -12.39
CA VAL A 150 5.65 5.52 -12.91
C VAL A 150 5.67 4.23 -13.73
N ILE A 151 6.71 3.99 -14.54
CA ILE A 151 6.90 2.76 -15.32
C ILE A 151 6.94 1.53 -14.39
N PHE A 152 7.54 1.63 -13.20
CA PHE A 152 7.56 0.53 -12.24
C PHE A 152 6.29 0.44 -11.39
N LEU A 153 5.68 1.58 -11.03
CA LEU A 153 4.49 1.63 -10.20
C LEU A 153 3.29 0.95 -10.87
N ILE A 154 3.05 1.20 -12.17
CA ILE A 154 1.90 0.67 -12.89
C ILE A 154 1.88 -0.87 -12.90
N PRO A 155 2.91 -1.59 -13.41
CA PRO A 155 2.91 -3.05 -13.38
C PRO A 155 3.00 -3.62 -11.95
N ALA A 156 3.73 -2.96 -11.04
CA ALA A 156 3.82 -3.39 -9.66
C ALA A 156 2.45 -3.37 -8.97
N SER A 157 1.64 -2.33 -9.19
CA SER A 157 0.27 -2.27 -8.64
C SER A 157 -0.63 -3.36 -9.24
N SER A 158 -0.53 -3.61 -10.55
CA SER A 158 -1.29 -4.66 -11.21
C SER A 158 -0.98 -6.05 -10.64
N LEU A 159 0.30 -6.36 -10.46
CA LEU A 159 0.75 -7.64 -9.94
C LEU A 159 0.48 -7.79 -8.42
N SER A 160 0.64 -6.71 -7.65
CA SER A 160 0.40 -6.71 -6.21
C SER A 160 -1.07 -6.94 -5.88
N PHE A 161 -1.96 -6.22 -6.55
CA PHE A 161 -3.40 -6.27 -6.30
C PHE A 161 -4.14 -7.24 -7.23
N ASN A 162 -3.44 -7.90 -8.15
CA ASN A 162 -4.02 -8.85 -9.12
C ASN A 162 -5.20 -8.26 -9.90
N PHE A 163 -5.04 -7.03 -10.40
CA PHE A 163 -6.04 -6.38 -11.27
C PHE A 163 -5.41 -5.97 -12.61
N SER A 164 -6.24 -5.76 -13.61
CA SER A 164 -5.80 -5.33 -14.94
C SER A 164 -6.13 -3.86 -15.17
N TRP A 165 -5.10 -3.03 -15.38
CA TRP A 165 -5.26 -1.63 -15.74
C TRP A 165 -6.11 -1.43 -17.00
N LEU A 166 -5.95 -2.31 -17.99
CA LEU A 166 -6.73 -2.26 -19.23
C LEU A 166 -8.22 -2.42 -18.95
N LYS A 167 -8.61 -3.42 -18.15
CA LYS A 167 -10.02 -3.60 -17.73
C LYS A 167 -10.54 -2.42 -16.91
N THR A 168 -9.70 -1.85 -16.06
CA THR A 168 -10.05 -0.68 -15.25
C THR A 168 -10.35 0.53 -16.13
N VAL A 169 -9.49 0.81 -17.11
CA VAL A 169 -9.70 1.89 -18.09
C VAL A 169 -10.96 1.64 -18.94
N GLU A 170 -11.21 0.41 -19.37
CA GLU A 170 -12.40 0.01 -20.11
C GLU A 170 -13.69 0.23 -19.30
N ILE A 171 -13.70 -0.17 -18.03
CA ILE A 171 -14.84 0.05 -17.12
C ILE A 171 -15.07 1.55 -16.92
N PHE A 172 -14.02 2.33 -16.65
CA PHE A 172 -14.14 3.78 -16.52
C PHE A 172 -14.65 4.43 -17.79
N GLY A 173 -14.14 4.03 -18.95
CA GLY A 173 -14.60 4.51 -20.24
C GLY A 173 -16.08 4.21 -20.49
N SER A 174 -16.52 2.99 -20.19
CA SER A 174 -17.92 2.60 -20.34
C SER A 174 -18.86 3.37 -19.41
N ILE A 175 -18.45 3.63 -18.17
CA ILE A 175 -19.21 4.45 -17.22
C ILE A 175 -19.35 5.89 -17.71
N LEU A 176 -18.25 6.50 -18.17
CA LEU A 176 -18.27 7.86 -18.71
C LEU A 176 -19.19 7.97 -19.94
N ILE A 177 -19.08 7.03 -20.87
CA ILE A 177 -19.92 6.98 -22.07
C ILE A 177 -21.39 6.84 -21.68
N SER A 178 -21.72 5.93 -20.77
CA SER A 178 -23.08 5.71 -20.28
C SER A 178 -23.65 6.97 -19.60
N PHE A 179 -22.83 7.65 -18.82
CA PHE A 179 -23.21 8.91 -18.18
C PHE A 179 -23.50 10.01 -19.20
N PHE A 180 -22.66 10.15 -20.23
CA PHE A 180 -22.87 11.12 -21.31
C PHE A 180 -24.15 10.85 -22.11
N PHE A 181 -24.43 9.59 -22.41
CA PHE A 181 -25.69 9.24 -23.14
C PHE A 181 -26.94 9.50 -22.29
N LYS A 182 -26.88 9.22 -20.99
CA LYS A 182 -27.99 9.43 -20.06
C LYS A 182 -28.26 10.92 -19.84
N THR A 183 -27.24 11.76 -19.72
CA THR A 183 -27.41 13.21 -19.62
C THR A 183 -27.91 13.82 -20.92
N LYS A 184 -27.43 13.35 -22.07
CA LYS A 184 -27.95 13.80 -23.39
C LYS A 184 -29.43 13.45 -23.59
N SER A 185 -29.87 12.25 -23.20
CA SER A 185 -31.29 11.85 -23.31
C SER A 185 -32.19 12.66 -22.36
N PHE A 186 -31.70 13.04 -21.20
CA PHE A 186 -32.41 13.89 -20.24
C PHE A 186 -32.56 15.36 -20.71
N LEU A 187 -31.57 15.87 -21.45
CA LEU A 187 -31.60 17.24 -21.99
C LEU A 187 -32.46 17.37 -23.28
N LEU A 188 -32.78 16.24 -23.91
CA LEU A 188 -33.59 16.20 -25.15
C LEU A 188 -35.05 15.77 -24.91
N SER A 189 -35.40 15.42 -23.69
CA SER A 189 -36.75 15.16 -23.20
C SER A 189 -37.37 16.39 -22.57
#